data_16fce910dd80c38c61854c4a4709ad43
#
_entry.id   16fce910dd80c38c61854c4a4709ad43
#
_cell.length_a   1.000
_cell.length_b   1.000
_cell.length_c   1.000
_cell.angle_alpha   90.00
_cell.angle_beta   90.00
_cell.angle_gamma   90.00
#
_symmetry.space_group_name_H-M   'P 1'
#
loop_
_entity.id
_entity.type
_entity.pdbx_description
1 polymer ?
#
loop_
_entity_poly.entity_id
_entity_poly.type
_entity_poly.pdbx_seq_one_letter_code
_entity_poly.pdbx_strand_id
1 'polypeptide(L)'
;MQMSAVRAAVAEAASAVVLPVAAKLTCTGYTPDAVTEPHFFTGEYSVEFDRTMRRGLDSAELTCRVLVGLADDEVAQRILDGLLSGAGPASLKAAIEAARGAPGQPALGGAADDLQVMRVQGYRWYEHQGAQYIGAELILKIIGKGD
;
A
#
# COMPACT_ATOMS: atom_id res chain seq x y z
N MET A 1 -4.36 11.35 -14.07
CA MET A 1 -3.58 10.55 -13.11
C MET A 1 -3.32 9.18 -13.70
N GLN A 2 -2.05 8.82 -13.83
CA GLN A 2 -1.65 7.54 -14.42
C GLN A 2 -1.55 6.48 -13.33
N MET A 3 -2.51 5.57 -13.28
CA MET A 3 -2.58 4.58 -12.20
C MET A 3 -1.36 3.66 -12.15
N SER A 4 -0.74 3.31 -13.27
CA SER A 4 0.47 2.50 -13.24
C SER A 4 1.62 3.22 -12.54
N ALA A 5 1.77 4.52 -12.75
CA ALA A 5 2.77 5.34 -12.07
C ALA A 5 2.46 5.49 -10.59
N VAL A 6 1.18 5.67 -10.24
CA VAL A 6 0.73 5.76 -8.85
C VAL A 6 1.04 4.46 -8.10
N ARG A 7 0.71 3.33 -8.70
CA ARG A 7 0.96 2.02 -8.09
C ARG A 7 2.45 1.77 -7.86
N ALA A 8 3.27 2.09 -8.84
CA ALA A 8 4.73 1.94 -8.70
C ALA A 8 5.28 2.85 -7.60
N ALA A 9 4.82 4.09 -7.53
CA ALA A 9 5.27 5.05 -6.51
C ALA A 9 4.82 4.65 -5.10
N VAL A 10 3.63 4.07 -4.95
CA VAL A 10 3.16 3.55 -3.67
C VAL A 10 4.04 2.38 -3.20
N ALA A 11 4.38 1.47 -4.11
CA ALA A 11 5.27 0.35 -3.79
C ALA A 11 6.66 0.84 -3.36
N GLU A 12 7.20 1.83 -4.06
CA GLU A 12 8.49 2.43 -3.71
C GLU A 12 8.43 3.09 -2.32
N ALA A 13 7.38 3.84 -2.02
CA ALA A 13 7.20 4.45 -0.71
C ALA A 13 7.12 3.39 0.40
N ALA A 14 6.39 2.31 0.17
CA ALA A 14 6.28 1.20 1.12
C ALA A 14 7.62 0.52 1.39
N SER A 15 8.52 0.53 0.43
CA SER A 15 9.84 -0.10 0.58
C SER A 15 10.73 0.56 1.62
N ALA A 16 10.36 1.73 2.13
CA ALA A 16 11.10 2.44 3.18
C ALA A 16 10.90 1.82 4.58
N VAL A 17 9.96 0.90 4.77
CA VAL A 17 9.79 0.25 6.08
C VAL A 17 11.03 -0.54 6.47
N VAL A 18 11.32 -0.54 7.78
CA VAL A 18 12.41 -1.31 8.36
C VAL A 18 11.81 -2.34 9.31
N LEU A 19 11.98 -3.61 8.97
CA LEU A 19 11.49 -4.70 9.80
C LEU A 19 12.43 -4.97 10.97
N PRO A 20 11.91 -5.43 12.12
CA PRO A 20 12.74 -5.75 13.29
C PRO A 20 13.53 -7.06 13.15
N VAL A 21 13.52 -7.65 11.98
CA VAL A 21 14.20 -8.91 11.64
C VAL A 21 15.11 -8.68 10.44
N ALA A 22 15.96 -9.66 10.13
CA ALA A 22 16.87 -9.55 8.99
C ALA A 22 16.18 -9.59 7.61
N ALA A 23 14.90 -9.89 7.57
CA ALA A 23 14.12 -9.94 6.32
C ALA A 23 13.79 -8.53 5.83
N LYS A 24 13.72 -8.38 4.51
CA LYS A 24 13.32 -7.13 3.84
C LYS A 24 11.95 -7.31 3.22
N LEU A 25 11.10 -6.30 3.35
CA LEU A 25 9.79 -6.29 2.71
C LEU A 25 9.96 -6.17 1.19
N THR A 26 9.42 -7.13 0.45
CA THR A 26 9.35 -7.04 -1.01
C THR A 26 8.14 -6.20 -1.38
N CYS A 27 8.32 -5.20 -2.22
CA CYS A 27 7.24 -4.30 -2.63
C CYS A 27 7.13 -4.26 -4.15
N THR A 28 5.93 -4.52 -4.66
CA THR A 28 5.64 -4.46 -6.10
C THR A 28 4.42 -3.59 -6.35
N GLY A 29 4.45 -2.82 -7.43
CA GLY A 29 3.34 -1.98 -7.88
C GLY A 29 2.30 -2.74 -8.71
N TYR A 30 2.32 -4.05 -8.64
CA TYR A 30 1.39 -4.94 -9.35
C TYR A 30 1.17 -6.19 -8.51
N THR A 31 0.07 -6.90 -8.78
CA THR A 31 -0.21 -8.17 -8.12
C THR A 31 0.72 -9.24 -8.68
N PRO A 32 1.60 -9.82 -7.87
CA PRO A 32 2.60 -10.76 -8.37
C PRO A 32 2.00 -12.15 -8.63
N ASP A 33 2.63 -12.92 -9.53
CA ASP A 33 2.31 -14.31 -9.71
C ASP A 33 2.75 -15.15 -8.50
N ALA A 34 3.95 -14.85 -7.97
CA ALA A 34 4.50 -15.52 -6.80
C ALA A 34 4.83 -14.51 -5.70
N VAL A 35 4.50 -14.86 -4.47
CA VAL A 35 4.75 -14.03 -3.29
C VAL A 35 6.13 -14.34 -2.74
N THR A 36 6.95 -13.29 -2.59
CA THR A 36 8.23 -13.37 -1.86
C THR A 36 8.00 -12.72 -0.50
N GLU A 37 7.68 -13.52 0.50
CA GLU A 37 7.27 -13.02 1.82
C GLU A 37 8.42 -12.44 2.65
N PRO A 38 8.17 -11.37 3.42
CA PRO A 38 6.95 -10.59 3.46
C PRO A 38 6.81 -9.74 2.19
N HIS A 39 5.60 -9.64 1.64
CA HIS A 39 5.36 -9.01 0.34
C HIS A 39 4.21 -8.02 0.44
N PHE A 40 4.47 -6.78 0.04
CA PHE A 40 3.47 -5.72 -0.14
C PHE A 40 3.26 -5.51 -1.63
N PHE A 41 2.02 -5.49 -2.07
CA PHE A 41 1.70 -5.21 -3.47
C PHE A 41 0.41 -4.41 -3.60
N THR A 42 0.31 -3.67 -4.70
CA THR A 42 -0.90 -2.94 -5.05
C THR A 42 -1.85 -3.87 -5.81
N GLY A 43 -3.11 -3.84 -5.42
CA GLY A 43 -4.15 -4.68 -6.00
C GLY A 43 -5.19 -3.88 -6.77
N GLU A 44 -6.43 -4.14 -6.46
CA GLU A 44 -7.59 -3.53 -7.12
C GLU A 44 -7.69 -2.04 -6.83
N TYR A 45 -8.25 -1.30 -7.77
CA TYR A 45 -8.57 0.10 -7.55
C TYR A 45 -9.86 0.48 -8.27
N SER A 46 -10.46 1.55 -7.77
CA SER A 46 -11.56 2.23 -8.43
C SER A 46 -11.23 3.70 -8.58
N VAL A 47 -11.71 4.33 -9.63
CA VAL A 47 -11.50 5.76 -9.86
C VAL A 47 -12.86 6.42 -10.05
N GLU A 48 -13.10 7.49 -9.31
CA GLU A 48 -14.24 8.34 -9.51
C GLU A 48 -13.76 9.64 -10.17
N PHE A 49 -14.30 9.89 -11.37
CA PHE A 49 -13.89 11.04 -12.16
C PHE A 49 -14.63 12.29 -11.67
N ASP A 50 -13.93 13.44 -11.66
CA ASP A 50 -14.48 14.75 -11.29
C ASP A 50 -15.19 14.77 -9.93
N ARG A 51 -14.73 13.95 -9.00
CA ARG A 51 -15.34 13.73 -7.67
C ARG A 51 -15.51 15.01 -6.83
N THR A 52 -14.60 15.95 -6.99
CA THR A 52 -14.57 17.15 -6.16
C THR A 52 -15.40 18.30 -6.72
N MET A 53 -16.25 18.05 -7.71
CA MET A 53 -16.98 19.05 -8.47
C MET A 53 -16.09 20.07 -9.21
N ARG A 54 -14.79 19.83 -9.21
CA ARG A 54 -13.80 20.54 -10.02
C ARG A 54 -13.44 19.69 -11.23
N ARG A 55 -13.52 20.28 -12.39
CA ARG A 55 -13.09 19.59 -13.60
C ARG A 55 -11.62 19.21 -13.48
N GLY A 56 -11.34 17.95 -13.82
CA GLY A 56 -9.98 17.45 -13.90
C GLY A 56 -9.38 16.89 -12.61
N LEU A 57 -10.16 16.79 -11.52
CA LEU A 57 -9.70 16.11 -10.31
C LEU A 57 -10.42 14.78 -10.12
N ASP A 58 -9.66 13.72 -10.11
CA ASP A 58 -10.15 12.36 -9.92
C ASP A 58 -9.77 11.85 -8.52
N SER A 59 -10.61 10.99 -7.98
CA SER A 59 -10.36 10.31 -6.71
C SER A 59 -10.26 8.81 -6.95
N ALA A 60 -9.14 8.23 -6.57
CA ALA A 60 -8.94 6.80 -6.65
C ALA A 60 -8.93 6.20 -5.25
N GLU A 61 -9.50 5.01 -5.14
CA GLU A 61 -9.36 4.17 -3.96
C GLU A 61 -8.54 2.93 -4.37
N LEU A 62 -7.37 2.80 -3.79
CA LEU A 62 -6.43 1.71 -4.09
C LEU A 62 -6.38 0.75 -2.93
N THR A 63 -6.60 -0.52 -3.21
CA THR A 63 -6.45 -1.60 -2.23
C THR A 63 -5.09 -2.22 -2.38
N CYS A 64 -4.27 -2.09 -1.34
CA CYS A 64 -2.96 -2.73 -1.26
C CYS A 64 -3.07 -3.92 -0.33
N ARG A 65 -2.29 -4.96 -0.60
CA ARG A 65 -2.28 -6.16 0.23
C ARG A 65 -0.87 -6.44 0.72
N VAL A 66 -0.75 -6.87 1.96
CA VAL A 66 0.51 -7.35 2.51
C VAL A 66 0.32 -8.78 2.99
N LEU A 67 1.20 -9.67 2.55
CA LEU A 67 1.19 -11.09 2.90
C LEU A 67 2.49 -11.43 3.62
N VAL A 68 2.40 -12.08 4.76
CA VAL A 68 3.54 -12.39 5.62
C VAL A 68 3.46 -13.84 6.04
N GLY A 69 4.45 -14.62 5.70
CA GLY A 69 4.61 -15.99 6.17
C GLY A 69 3.40 -16.89 6.06
N LEU A 70 3.52 -18.09 6.61
CA LEU A 70 2.43 -19.04 6.70
C LEU A 70 1.46 -18.65 7.82
N ALA A 71 0.19 -18.98 7.64
CA ALA A 71 -0.93 -18.47 8.43
C ALA A 71 -0.84 -18.74 9.95
N ASP A 72 -0.20 -19.82 10.37
CA ASP A 72 -0.08 -20.21 11.78
C ASP A 72 1.26 -19.84 12.42
N ASP A 73 2.08 -19.06 11.74
CA ASP A 73 3.36 -18.60 12.27
C ASP A 73 3.17 -17.36 13.17
N GLU A 74 3.44 -17.50 14.46
CA GLU A 74 3.33 -16.39 15.42
C GLU A 74 4.31 -15.26 15.08
N VAL A 75 5.51 -15.58 14.62
CA VAL A 75 6.50 -14.56 14.23
C VAL A 75 5.98 -13.75 13.04
N ALA A 76 5.37 -14.42 12.05
CA ALA A 76 4.77 -13.74 10.91
C ALA A 76 3.65 -12.80 11.33
N GLN A 77 2.81 -13.21 12.27
CA GLN A 77 1.74 -12.37 12.80
C GLN A 77 2.27 -11.12 13.51
N ARG A 78 3.37 -11.25 14.25
CA ARG A 78 4.02 -10.09 14.91
C ARG A 78 4.61 -9.13 13.90
N ILE A 79 5.23 -9.64 12.83
CA ILE A 79 5.74 -8.81 11.74
C ILE A 79 4.59 -8.06 11.08
N LEU A 80 3.49 -8.75 10.80
CA LEU A 80 2.32 -8.13 10.20
C LEU A 80 1.75 -7.03 11.10
N ASP A 81 1.61 -7.29 12.40
CA ASP A 81 1.10 -6.29 13.33
C ASP A 81 1.97 -5.03 13.35
N GLY A 82 3.28 -5.19 13.26
CA GLY A 82 4.20 -4.05 13.13
C GLY A 82 4.02 -3.26 11.85
N LEU A 83 3.82 -3.96 10.73
CA LEU A 83 3.56 -3.33 9.43
C LEU A 83 2.24 -2.55 9.41
N LEU A 84 1.25 -3.01 10.17
CA LEU A 84 -0.07 -2.40 10.23
C LEU A 84 -0.21 -1.32 11.31
N SER A 85 0.82 -1.08 12.11
CA SER A 85 0.77 -0.05 13.15
C SER A 85 0.72 1.35 12.53
N GLY A 86 0.18 2.30 13.28
CA GLY A 86 0.03 3.68 12.79
C GLY A 86 1.30 4.51 12.79
N ALA A 87 2.36 4.03 13.42
CA ALA A 87 3.63 4.76 13.56
C ALA A 87 4.78 3.78 13.75
N GLY A 88 6.00 4.28 13.63
CA GLY A 88 7.22 3.51 13.84
C GLY A 88 7.91 3.11 12.53
N PRO A 89 9.13 2.58 12.63
CA PRO A 89 9.94 2.28 11.43
C PRO A 89 9.39 1.15 10.56
N ALA A 90 8.58 0.26 11.11
CA ALA A 90 7.95 -0.83 10.37
C ALA A 90 6.56 -0.47 9.82
N SER A 91 6.02 0.70 10.14
CA SER A 91 4.67 1.10 9.74
C SER A 91 4.57 1.39 8.25
N LEU A 92 3.72 0.64 7.56
CA LEU A 92 3.40 0.92 6.16
C LEU A 92 2.69 2.27 6.00
N LYS A 93 1.79 2.59 6.94
CA LYS A 93 1.11 3.89 6.92
C LYS A 93 2.11 5.04 6.98
N ALA A 94 3.05 4.99 7.91
CA ALA A 94 4.06 6.04 8.05
C ALA A 94 4.94 6.13 6.80
N ALA A 95 5.38 5.01 6.25
CA ALA A 95 6.24 4.98 5.06
C ALA A 95 5.51 5.53 3.83
N ILE A 96 4.27 5.13 3.61
CA ILE A 96 3.49 5.58 2.46
C ILE A 96 3.12 7.05 2.60
N GLU A 97 2.69 7.49 3.79
CA GLU A 97 2.31 8.89 4.02
C GLU A 97 3.52 9.83 4.01
N ALA A 98 4.73 9.33 4.17
CA ALA A 98 5.94 10.13 3.97
C ALA A 98 6.07 10.62 2.52
N ALA A 99 5.44 9.94 1.56
CA ALA A 99 5.40 10.35 0.16
C ALA A 99 4.25 11.32 -0.15
N ARG A 100 3.50 11.76 0.86
CA ARG A 100 2.38 12.68 0.67
C ARG A 100 2.80 14.08 0.22
N GLY A 101 4.00 14.47 0.55
CA GLY A 101 4.48 15.83 0.27
C GLY A 101 4.00 16.85 1.31
N ALA A 102 4.60 18.03 1.29
CA ALA A 102 4.18 19.15 2.12
C ALA A 102 2.85 19.74 1.58
N PRO A 103 2.09 20.48 2.42
CA PRO A 103 0.88 21.16 1.93
C PRO A 103 1.18 22.01 0.68
N GLY A 104 0.36 21.82 -0.37
CA GLY A 104 0.54 22.51 -1.64
C GLY A 104 1.56 21.87 -2.59
N GLN A 105 2.21 20.80 -2.16
CA GLN A 105 3.15 20.05 -2.99
C GLN A 105 2.52 18.72 -3.46
N PRO A 106 2.93 18.21 -4.63
CA PRO A 106 2.40 16.94 -5.10
C PRO A 106 2.84 15.77 -4.23
N ALA A 107 2.04 14.72 -4.25
CA ALA A 107 2.34 13.45 -3.61
C ALA A 107 2.98 12.47 -4.58
N LEU A 108 3.62 11.43 -4.04
CA LEU A 108 4.18 10.32 -4.81
C LEU A 108 5.11 10.78 -5.94
N GLY A 109 5.97 11.77 -5.64
CA GLY A 109 6.92 12.29 -6.62
C GLY A 109 6.30 12.95 -7.84
N GLY A 110 5.05 13.39 -7.74
CA GLY A 110 4.31 14.03 -8.82
C GLY A 110 3.27 13.13 -9.49
N ALA A 111 3.17 11.86 -9.10
CA ALA A 111 2.19 10.94 -9.68
C ALA A 111 0.76 11.25 -9.22
N ALA A 112 0.59 11.95 -8.10
CA ALA A 112 -0.71 12.34 -7.56
C ALA A 112 -0.61 13.71 -6.89
N ASP A 113 -1.75 14.32 -6.59
CA ASP A 113 -1.81 15.59 -5.87
C ASP A 113 -1.87 15.36 -4.36
N ASP A 114 -2.54 14.33 -3.90
CA ASP A 114 -2.65 14.00 -2.49
C ASP A 114 -2.84 12.50 -2.28
N LEU A 115 -2.56 12.05 -1.08
CA LEU A 115 -2.56 10.64 -0.70
C LEU A 115 -2.90 10.54 0.78
N GLN A 116 -3.75 9.57 1.12
CA GLN A 116 -4.06 9.26 2.51
C GLN A 116 -4.25 7.75 2.67
N VAL A 117 -3.66 7.18 3.71
CA VAL A 117 -3.94 5.80 4.11
C VAL A 117 -5.19 5.83 4.98
N MET A 118 -6.30 5.30 4.45
CA MET A 118 -7.61 5.42 5.08
C MET A 118 -7.79 4.45 6.24
N ARG A 119 -7.44 3.19 6.03
CA ARG A 119 -7.67 2.13 7.01
C ARG A 119 -6.93 0.86 6.66
N VAL A 120 -6.81 0.01 7.65
CA VAL A 120 -6.42 -1.39 7.51
C VAL A 120 -7.69 -2.23 7.66
N GLN A 121 -7.82 -3.24 6.84
CA GLN A 121 -8.95 -4.19 6.91
C GLN A 121 -8.50 -5.58 6.50
N GLY A 122 -9.38 -6.57 6.69
CA GLY A 122 -9.16 -7.91 6.15
C GLY A 122 -7.98 -8.65 6.75
N TYR A 123 -7.69 -8.45 8.03
CA TYR A 123 -6.67 -9.23 8.73
C TYR A 123 -7.16 -10.67 8.80
N ARG A 124 -6.63 -11.51 7.92
CA ARG A 124 -7.06 -12.91 7.75
C ARG A 124 -6.05 -13.68 6.94
N TRP A 125 -6.32 -14.95 6.74
CA TRP A 125 -5.54 -15.79 5.87
C TRP A 125 -5.95 -15.56 4.42
N TYR A 126 -4.97 -15.44 3.55
CA TYR A 126 -5.17 -15.30 2.11
C TYR A 126 -4.53 -16.47 1.40
N GLU A 127 -5.21 -16.96 0.37
CA GLU A 127 -4.64 -17.93 -0.55
C GLU A 127 -4.07 -17.20 -1.75
N HIS A 128 -2.83 -17.51 -2.11
CA HIS A 128 -2.18 -16.96 -3.30
C HIS A 128 -1.37 -18.06 -3.97
N GLN A 129 -1.76 -18.45 -5.19
CA GLN A 129 -1.12 -19.51 -5.97
C GLN A 129 -0.97 -20.82 -5.19
N GLY A 130 -2.04 -21.21 -4.49
CA GLY A 130 -2.10 -22.47 -3.75
C GLY A 130 -1.46 -22.48 -2.37
N ALA A 131 -0.82 -21.39 -1.96
CA ALA A 131 -0.25 -21.24 -0.62
C ALA A 131 -1.10 -20.28 0.22
N GLN A 132 -1.14 -20.52 1.53
CA GLN A 132 -1.86 -19.66 2.47
C GLN A 132 -0.91 -18.77 3.24
N TYR A 133 -1.29 -17.49 3.37
CA TYR A 133 -0.50 -16.48 4.07
C TYR A 133 -1.39 -15.73 5.04
N ILE A 134 -0.85 -15.32 6.19
CA ILE A 134 -1.52 -14.31 7.00
C ILE A 134 -1.26 -12.94 6.37
N GLY A 135 -2.29 -12.14 6.27
CA GLY A 135 -2.16 -10.84 5.62
C GLY A 135 -3.27 -9.87 5.98
N ALA A 136 -3.21 -8.71 5.37
CA ALA A 136 -4.22 -7.68 5.53
C ALA A 136 -4.21 -6.78 4.29
N GLU A 137 -5.20 -5.90 4.23
CA GLU A 137 -5.33 -4.90 3.18
C GLU A 137 -5.23 -3.50 3.76
N LEU A 138 -4.58 -2.62 3.01
CA LEU A 138 -4.56 -1.20 3.29
C LEU A 138 -5.34 -0.48 2.19
N ILE A 139 -6.25 0.38 2.59
CA ILE A 139 -7.06 1.16 1.66
C ILE A 139 -6.52 2.58 1.62
N LEU A 140 -6.08 3.00 0.44
CA LEU A 140 -5.52 4.30 0.20
C LEU A 140 -6.49 5.14 -0.63
N LYS A 141 -6.63 6.42 -0.26
CA LYS A 141 -7.32 7.40 -1.07
C LYS A 141 -6.29 8.28 -1.76
N ILE A 142 -6.39 8.40 -3.06
CA ILE A 142 -5.44 9.13 -3.90
C ILE A 142 -6.23 10.11 -4.76
N ILE A 143 -5.79 11.36 -4.75
CA ILE A 143 -6.41 12.42 -5.53
C ILE A 143 -5.38 12.91 -6.53
N GLY A 144 -5.79 13.06 -7.77
CA GLY A 144 -4.91 13.52 -8.83
C GLY A 144 -5.68 14.17 -9.96
N LYS A 145 -4.92 14.85 -10.83
CA LYS A 145 -5.51 15.48 -12.01
C LYS A 145 -5.89 14.40 -13.03
N GLY A 146 -7.06 14.56 -13.63
CA GLY A 146 -7.48 13.73 -14.75
C GLY A 146 -6.57 13.92 -15.97
N ASP A 147 -6.50 12.89 -16.77
CA ASP A 147 -5.72 12.92 -18.02
C ASP A 147 -6.50 13.58 -19.15
#